data_002bd09e06ba1a2dc394fb962cbd3272
#
_entry.id   002bd09e06ba1a2dc394fb962cbd3272
#
_cell.length_a   1.000
_cell.length_b   1.000
_cell.length_c   1.000
_cell.angle_alpha   90.00
_cell.angle_beta   90.00
_cell.angle_gamma   90.00
#
_symmetry.space_group_name_H-M   'P 1'
#
loop_
_entity.id
_entity.type
_entity.pdbx_description
1 polymer ?
#
loop_
_entity_poly.entity_id
_entity_poly.type
_entity_poly.pdbx_seq_one_letter_code
_entity_poly.pdbx_strand_id
1 'polypeptide(L)'
;LKESKEPVIVISHQPIAGIYTIDNAVEIQNLLSVHASKIILAINGHAHVDQLIQVAGVTYLHLTSASYYWVGEKHAHLSMDADTHANYPSLTSTCPYAAVLFGILTLDRKQGKLTLTGRKSSWIGPSPLELGYSILSKEEQGLYLQPQISDRAIA
;
A
#
# COMPACT_ATOMS: atom_id res chain seq x y z
N LEU A 1 -11.46 6.05 -20.26
CA LEU A 1 -10.10 5.96 -20.83
C LEU A 1 -10.10 6.22 -22.34
N LYS A 2 -11.03 5.66 -23.14
CA LYS A 2 -11.06 5.86 -24.60
C LYS A 2 -11.13 7.34 -25.00
N GLU A 3 -11.98 8.11 -24.33
CA GLU A 3 -12.29 9.50 -24.66
C GLU A 3 -11.32 10.51 -24.03
N SER A 4 -10.54 10.07 -23.01
CA SER A 4 -9.56 10.96 -22.37
C SER A 4 -8.42 11.31 -23.34
N LYS A 5 -8.18 12.61 -23.51
CA LYS A 5 -7.01 13.15 -24.22
C LYS A 5 -5.83 13.40 -23.28
N GLU A 6 -6.08 13.42 -21.98
CA GLU A 6 -5.10 13.68 -20.93
C GLU A 6 -4.60 12.37 -20.31
N PRO A 7 -3.37 12.36 -19.78
CA PRO A 7 -2.87 11.27 -18.96
C PRO A 7 -3.75 11.05 -17.73
N VAL A 8 -3.86 9.79 -17.28
CA VAL A 8 -4.79 9.37 -16.23
C VAL A 8 -4.04 8.72 -15.07
N ILE A 9 -4.46 9.03 -13.84
CA ILE A 9 -4.14 8.25 -12.65
C ILE A 9 -5.39 7.47 -12.25
N VAL A 10 -5.26 6.16 -12.12
CA VAL A 10 -6.32 5.27 -11.66
C VAL A 10 -6.19 5.10 -10.15
N ILE A 11 -7.30 5.25 -9.42
CA ILE A 11 -7.29 5.07 -7.96
C ILE A 11 -8.39 4.08 -7.60
N SER A 12 -8.04 3.06 -6.83
CA SER A 12 -8.99 2.10 -6.24
C SER A 12 -8.59 1.79 -4.79
N HIS A 13 -9.56 1.40 -3.95
CA HIS A 13 -9.23 0.97 -2.60
C HIS A 13 -8.54 -0.39 -2.63
N GLN A 14 -9.20 -1.40 -3.19
CA GLN A 14 -8.62 -2.74 -3.30
C GLN A 14 -7.60 -2.81 -4.44
N PRO A 15 -6.55 -3.64 -4.30
CA PRO A 15 -5.55 -3.88 -5.34
C PRO A 15 -6.17 -4.47 -6.61
N ILE A 16 -5.72 -3.95 -7.75
CA ILE A 16 -6.00 -4.52 -9.07
C ILE A 16 -4.87 -5.47 -9.48
N ALA A 17 -3.68 -5.34 -8.89
CA ALA A 17 -2.53 -6.22 -9.14
C ALA A 17 -1.82 -6.54 -7.81
N GLY A 18 -1.00 -7.58 -7.75
CA GLY A 18 -0.26 -7.98 -6.56
C GLY A 18 -1.07 -8.86 -5.61
N ILE A 19 -1.04 -8.58 -4.30
CA ILE A 19 -1.73 -9.35 -3.25
C ILE A 19 -3.10 -8.76 -2.92
N TYR A 20 -4.00 -9.58 -2.41
CA TYR A 20 -5.38 -9.21 -2.01
C TYR A 20 -6.17 -8.48 -3.10
N THR A 21 -5.98 -8.92 -4.33
CA THR A 21 -6.69 -8.36 -5.48
C THR A 21 -8.19 -8.60 -5.42
N ILE A 22 -8.94 -7.70 -6.06
CA ILE A 22 -10.37 -7.94 -6.33
C ILE A 22 -10.56 -9.18 -7.21
N ASP A 23 -11.74 -9.81 -7.13
CA ASP A 23 -12.02 -11.09 -7.78
C ASP A 23 -11.84 -11.05 -9.31
N ASN A 24 -12.20 -9.93 -9.95
CA ASN A 24 -12.08 -9.71 -11.39
C ASN A 24 -10.83 -8.89 -11.78
N ALA A 25 -9.75 -8.97 -10.99
CA ALA A 25 -8.52 -8.18 -11.20
C ALA A 25 -7.93 -8.38 -12.60
N VAL A 26 -7.88 -9.61 -13.09
CA VAL A 26 -7.33 -9.94 -14.42
C VAL A 26 -8.12 -9.26 -15.54
N GLU A 27 -9.44 -9.22 -15.44
CA GLU A 27 -10.30 -8.54 -16.40
C GLU A 27 -10.00 -7.03 -16.42
N ILE A 28 -9.86 -6.40 -15.24
CA ILE A 28 -9.55 -4.98 -15.14
C ILE A 28 -8.12 -4.70 -15.61
N GLN A 29 -7.14 -5.55 -15.28
CA GLN A 29 -5.78 -5.43 -15.80
C GLN A 29 -5.76 -5.44 -17.34
N ASN A 30 -6.49 -6.36 -17.96
CA ASN A 30 -6.62 -6.43 -19.42
C ASN A 30 -7.26 -5.16 -19.99
N LEU A 31 -8.29 -4.62 -19.34
CA LEU A 31 -8.92 -3.37 -19.74
C LEU A 31 -7.95 -2.18 -19.63
N LEU A 32 -7.16 -2.12 -18.57
CA LEU A 32 -6.19 -1.05 -18.35
C LEU A 32 -5.00 -1.17 -19.31
N SER A 33 -4.52 -2.39 -19.59
CA SER A 33 -3.35 -2.64 -20.45
C SER A 33 -3.51 -2.09 -21.86
N VAL A 34 -4.71 -2.16 -22.45
CA VAL A 34 -4.97 -1.57 -23.79
C VAL A 34 -4.89 -0.04 -23.80
N HIS A 35 -4.81 0.57 -22.62
CA HIS A 35 -4.68 2.01 -22.43
C HIS A 35 -3.43 2.39 -21.64
N ALA A 36 -2.46 1.48 -21.49
CA ALA A 36 -1.27 1.66 -20.66
C ALA A 36 -0.51 2.95 -21.00
N SER A 37 -0.41 3.33 -22.26
CA SER A 37 0.26 4.56 -22.69
C SER A 37 -0.37 5.87 -22.17
N LYS A 38 -1.61 5.82 -21.68
CA LYS A 38 -2.33 6.95 -21.07
C LYS A 38 -2.31 6.92 -19.56
N ILE A 39 -2.01 5.76 -18.97
CA ILE A 39 -2.05 5.57 -17.52
C ILE A 39 -0.66 5.86 -16.96
N ILE A 40 -0.55 6.96 -16.22
CA ILE A 40 0.70 7.32 -15.53
C ILE A 40 0.95 6.37 -14.36
N LEU A 41 -0.10 6.07 -13.59
CA LEU A 41 -0.02 5.30 -12.36
C LEU A 41 -1.40 4.76 -11.98
N ALA A 42 -1.45 3.55 -11.43
CA ALA A 42 -2.58 3.02 -10.68
C ALA A 42 -2.22 2.96 -9.19
N ILE A 43 -3.02 3.58 -8.32
CA ILE A 43 -2.79 3.66 -6.87
C ILE A 43 -3.81 2.79 -6.15
N ASN A 44 -3.34 1.94 -5.24
CA ASN A 44 -4.15 1.04 -4.44
C ASN A 44 -3.78 1.15 -2.95
N GLY A 45 -4.73 0.82 -2.09
CA GLY A 45 -4.54 0.63 -0.65
C GLY A 45 -4.83 -0.81 -0.22
N HIS A 46 -5.62 -0.99 0.84
CA HIS A 46 -6.18 -2.24 1.37
C HIS A 46 -5.17 -3.29 1.84
N ALA A 47 -4.21 -3.66 1.02
CA ALA A 47 -3.19 -4.67 1.36
C ALA A 47 -2.18 -4.23 2.42
N HIS A 48 -2.16 -2.94 2.77
CA HIS A 48 -1.24 -2.32 3.73
C HIS A 48 0.24 -2.60 3.45
N VAL A 49 0.61 -2.71 2.19
CA VAL A 49 2.01 -2.91 1.75
C VAL A 49 2.54 -1.66 1.05
N ASP A 50 3.84 -1.39 1.19
CA ASP A 50 4.55 -0.33 0.47
C ASP A 50 5.26 -0.93 -0.74
N GLN A 51 4.55 -1.08 -1.87
CA GLN A 51 5.06 -1.79 -3.03
C GLN A 51 4.80 -1.04 -4.34
N LEU A 52 5.75 -1.13 -5.27
CA LEU A 52 5.60 -0.68 -6.65
C LEU A 52 5.81 -1.90 -7.57
N ILE A 53 4.81 -2.20 -8.39
CA ILE A 53 4.88 -3.32 -9.35
C ILE A 53 4.44 -2.87 -10.73
N GLN A 54 4.86 -3.60 -11.76
CA GLN A 54 4.45 -3.37 -13.13
C GLN A 54 3.77 -4.63 -13.69
N VAL A 55 2.55 -4.48 -14.20
CA VAL A 55 1.79 -5.56 -14.82
C VAL A 55 1.19 -5.06 -16.12
N ALA A 56 1.46 -5.78 -17.21
CA ALA A 56 0.92 -5.50 -18.54
C ALA A 56 1.09 -4.02 -18.99
N GLY A 57 2.26 -3.44 -18.69
CA GLY A 57 2.60 -2.06 -19.07
C GLY A 57 2.03 -0.97 -18.16
N VAL A 58 1.26 -1.33 -17.14
CA VAL A 58 0.73 -0.39 -16.13
C VAL A 58 1.54 -0.51 -14.84
N THR A 59 1.94 0.63 -14.28
CA THR A 59 2.60 0.71 -12.98
C THR A 59 1.57 0.85 -11.88
N TYR A 60 1.63 -0.04 -10.87
CA TYR A 60 0.75 -0.06 -9.70
C TYR A 60 1.55 0.30 -8.46
N LEU A 61 1.08 1.32 -7.74
CA LEU A 61 1.60 1.76 -6.45
C LEU A 61 0.64 1.31 -5.35
N HIS A 62 1.12 0.42 -4.49
CA HIS A 62 0.42 0.04 -3.27
C HIS A 62 0.90 0.92 -2.13
N LEU A 63 -0.04 1.56 -1.44
CA LEU A 63 0.24 2.38 -0.27
C LEU A 63 -0.17 1.62 0.99
N THR A 64 0.73 1.60 1.97
CA THR A 64 0.40 1.09 3.29
C THR A 64 -0.62 2.00 3.98
N SER A 65 -1.21 1.51 5.06
CA SER A 65 -2.14 2.26 5.90
C SER A 65 -1.47 3.50 6.52
N ALA A 66 -2.27 4.48 6.88
CA ALA A 66 -1.78 5.68 7.55
C ALA A 66 -1.33 5.43 9.01
N SER A 67 -1.87 4.41 9.69
CA SER A 67 -1.74 4.31 11.16
C SER A 67 -1.42 2.93 11.70
N TYR A 68 -1.63 1.85 10.97
CA TYR A 68 -1.38 0.48 11.46
C TYR A 68 -1.28 -0.53 10.31
N TYR A 69 -0.74 -1.72 10.61
CA TYR A 69 -0.90 -2.92 9.81
C TYR A 69 -1.91 -3.87 10.47
N TRP A 70 -2.85 -4.42 9.71
CA TRP A 70 -3.84 -5.37 10.20
C TRP A 70 -3.27 -6.79 10.18
N VAL A 71 -3.15 -7.43 11.36
CA VAL A 71 -2.63 -8.81 11.49
C VAL A 71 -3.74 -9.83 11.77
N GLY A 72 -4.93 -9.38 12.13
CA GLY A 72 -6.08 -10.22 12.44
C GLY A 72 -6.03 -10.87 13.82
N GLU A 73 -7.14 -11.53 14.20
CA GLU A 73 -7.33 -12.11 15.52
C GLU A 73 -6.32 -13.22 15.86
N LYS A 74 -5.86 -13.98 14.86
CA LYS A 74 -4.87 -15.03 15.05
C LYS A 74 -3.55 -14.52 15.64
N HIS A 75 -3.22 -13.27 15.42
CA HIS A 75 -2.02 -12.61 15.90
C HIS A 75 -2.33 -11.49 16.89
N ALA A 76 -3.48 -11.59 17.57
CA ALA A 76 -3.91 -10.62 18.56
C ALA A 76 -2.89 -10.48 19.70
N HIS A 77 -2.58 -9.24 20.06
CA HIS A 77 -1.59 -8.92 21.09
C HIS A 77 -1.88 -7.55 21.71
N LEU A 78 -1.15 -7.21 22.75
CA LEU A 78 -1.22 -5.90 23.39
C LEU A 78 -0.03 -5.05 22.91
N SER A 79 -0.33 -3.96 22.20
CA SER A 79 0.66 -3.00 21.71
C SER A 79 0.65 -1.69 22.47
N MET A 80 -0.40 -1.43 23.26
CA MET A 80 -0.62 -0.21 24.05
C MET A 80 -1.04 -0.59 25.47
N ASP A 81 -1.36 0.42 26.30
CA ASP A 81 -1.84 0.22 27.65
C ASP A 81 -3.24 -0.42 27.70
N ALA A 82 -3.60 -0.96 28.88
CA ALA A 82 -4.84 -1.70 29.08
C ALA A 82 -6.08 -0.84 28.86
N ASP A 83 -6.05 0.42 29.25
CA ASP A 83 -7.19 1.34 29.11
C ASP A 83 -7.45 1.65 27.63
N THR A 84 -6.39 1.84 26.86
CA THR A 84 -6.48 2.03 25.41
C THR A 84 -7.09 0.81 24.72
N HIS A 85 -6.63 -0.41 25.07
CA HIS A 85 -7.20 -1.63 24.51
C HIS A 85 -8.64 -1.89 24.96
N ALA A 86 -9.00 -1.52 26.20
CA ALA A 86 -10.38 -1.62 26.68
C ALA A 86 -11.35 -0.71 25.91
N ASN A 87 -10.88 0.51 25.56
CA ASN A 87 -11.68 1.46 24.79
C ASN A 87 -11.72 1.14 23.29
N TYR A 88 -10.68 0.49 22.76
CA TYR A 88 -10.52 0.17 21.34
C TYR A 88 -10.09 -1.31 21.14
N PRO A 89 -10.99 -2.27 21.37
CA PRO A 89 -10.65 -3.71 21.39
C PRO A 89 -10.03 -4.21 20.08
N SER A 90 -10.41 -3.65 18.93
CA SER A 90 -9.87 -4.04 17.62
C SER A 90 -8.39 -3.72 17.44
N LEU A 91 -7.80 -2.86 18.29
CA LEU A 91 -6.36 -2.60 18.27
C LEU A 91 -5.54 -3.86 18.55
N THR A 92 -6.06 -4.84 19.27
CA THR A 92 -5.39 -6.13 19.50
C THR A 92 -5.04 -6.87 18.20
N SER A 93 -5.79 -6.63 17.13
CA SER A 93 -5.57 -7.24 15.80
C SER A 93 -4.70 -6.40 14.88
N THR A 94 -3.99 -5.39 15.41
CA THR A 94 -3.20 -4.44 14.62
C THR A 94 -1.79 -4.28 15.17
N CYS A 95 -0.84 -3.97 14.29
CA CYS A 95 0.48 -3.44 14.64
C CYS A 95 0.47 -1.93 14.35
N PRO A 96 0.30 -1.06 15.36
CA PRO A 96 0.19 0.38 15.16
C PRO A 96 1.53 1.02 14.81
N TYR A 97 1.46 2.18 14.14
CA TYR A 97 2.63 3.02 13.86
C TYR A 97 2.74 4.13 14.90
N ALA A 98 3.96 4.47 15.28
CA ALA A 98 4.24 5.56 16.23
C ALA A 98 3.93 6.96 15.66
N ALA A 99 3.89 7.09 14.34
CA ALA A 99 3.52 8.33 13.65
C ALA A 99 2.73 8.03 12.40
N VAL A 100 1.81 8.92 12.05
CA VAL A 100 0.99 8.84 10.84
C VAL A 100 1.86 8.80 9.59
N LEU A 101 1.56 7.88 8.67
CA LEU A 101 2.19 7.80 7.36
C LEU A 101 1.35 8.53 6.31
N PHE A 102 2.04 9.23 5.44
CA PHE A 102 1.50 9.85 4.24
C PHE A 102 2.59 10.01 3.19
N GLY A 103 2.21 10.23 1.94
CA GLY A 103 3.13 10.53 0.86
C GLY A 103 2.67 11.74 0.06
N ILE A 104 3.62 12.43 -0.56
CA ILE A 104 3.37 13.53 -1.49
C ILE A 104 3.76 13.05 -2.88
N LEU A 105 2.76 12.92 -3.76
CA LEU A 105 2.98 12.59 -5.16
C LEU A 105 3.15 13.88 -5.95
N THR A 106 4.30 14.04 -6.59
CA THR A 106 4.64 15.23 -7.38
C THR A 106 4.72 14.84 -8.86
N LEU A 107 3.90 15.49 -9.68
CA LEU A 107 3.93 15.38 -11.13
C LEU A 107 4.55 16.64 -11.74
N ASP A 108 5.77 16.54 -12.25
CA ASP A 108 6.39 17.58 -13.07
C ASP A 108 6.04 17.36 -14.55
N ARG A 109 5.03 18.06 -15.03
CA ARG A 109 4.55 17.97 -16.42
C ARG A 109 5.59 18.45 -17.44
N LYS A 110 6.51 19.36 -17.07
CA LYS A 110 7.53 19.87 -17.98
C LYS A 110 8.65 18.86 -18.20
N GLN A 111 9.00 18.12 -17.15
CA GLN A 111 10.06 17.11 -17.20
C GLN A 111 9.51 15.70 -17.46
N GLY A 112 8.20 15.51 -17.44
CA GLY A 112 7.58 14.19 -17.53
C GLY A 112 7.91 13.28 -16.33
N LYS A 113 8.22 13.88 -15.15
CA LYS A 113 8.64 13.13 -13.97
C LYS A 113 7.50 12.98 -12.97
N LEU A 114 7.38 11.78 -12.43
CA LEU A 114 6.49 11.44 -11.34
C LEU A 114 7.32 10.91 -10.17
N THR A 115 7.24 11.59 -9.02
CA THR A 115 7.97 11.20 -7.81
C THR A 115 7.01 11.09 -6.63
N LEU A 116 7.29 10.15 -5.73
CA LEU A 116 6.64 10.01 -4.45
C LEU A 116 7.67 10.32 -3.36
N THR A 117 7.37 11.30 -2.50
CA THR A 117 8.10 11.54 -1.25
C THR A 117 7.26 11.00 -0.11
N GLY A 118 7.77 9.98 0.55
CA GLY A 118 7.06 9.26 1.59
C GLY A 118 7.50 9.66 3.00
N ARG A 119 7.02 8.92 3.98
CA ARG A 119 7.35 9.09 5.39
C ARG A 119 7.65 7.75 6.04
N LYS A 120 8.58 7.75 7.00
CA LYS A 120 8.91 6.61 7.84
C LYS A 120 8.37 6.79 9.25
N SER A 121 8.06 5.67 9.89
CA SER A 121 7.67 5.57 11.28
C SER A 121 8.34 4.36 11.91
N SER A 122 7.90 3.98 13.10
CA SER A 122 8.27 2.74 13.79
C SER A 122 7.02 2.02 14.27
N TRP A 123 7.16 0.77 14.66
CA TRP A 123 6.08 0.02 15.30
C TRP A 123 5.90 0.47 16.75
N ILE A 124 4.64 0.46 17.22
CA ILE A 124 4.32 0.45 18.66
C ILE A 124 4.09 -1.02 19.04
N GLY A 125 4.97 -1.55 19.92
CA GLY A 125 4.96 -2.98 20.23
C GLY A 125 5.58 -3.83 19.11
N PRO A 126 5.24 -5.12 19.02
CA PRO A 126 5.82 -6.04 18.07
C PRO A 126 5.39 -5.75 16.62
N SER A 127 6.31 -5.99 15.69
CA SER A 127 6.04 -5.98 14.26
C SER A 127 5.24 -7.21 13.81
N PRO A 128 4.61 -7.19 12.63
CA PRO A 128 3.97 -8.37 12.06
C PRO A 128 4.90 -9.58 11.98
N LEU A 129 6.17 -9.34 11.65
CA LEU A 129 7.17 -10.41 11.53
C LEU A 129 7.48 -11.06 12.89
N GLU A 130 7.63 -10.27 13.96
CA GLU A 130 7.86 -10.78 15.33
C GLU A 130 6.65 -11.56 15.86
N LEU A 131 5.44 -11.25 15.41
CA LEU A 131 4.22 -12.00 15.70
C LEU A 131 4.08 -13.28 14.87
N GLY A 132 5.01 -13.57 13.96
CA GLY A 132 4.93 -14.72 13.06
C GLY A 132 3.86 -14.59 11.98
N TYR A 133 3.44 -13.36 11.66
CA TYR A 133 2.54 -13.10 10.54
C TYR A 133 3.23 -13.43 9.21
N SER A 134 2.61 -14.22 8.36
CA SER A 134 3.29 -14.81 7.20
C SER A 134 2.41 -14.94 5.95
N ILE A 135 1.93 -13.83 5.42
CA ILE A 135 1.27 -13.79 4.10
C ILE A 135 2.25 -13.62 2.94
N LEU A 136 3.46 -13.17 3.25
CA LEU A 136 4.56 -12.98 2.33
C LEU A 136 5.76 -13.79 2.81
N SER A 137 6.74 -14.03 1.97
CA SER A 137 8.03 -14.56 2.40
C SER A 137 8.69 -13.61 3.41
N LYS A 138 9.62 -14.10 4.24
CA LYS A 138 10.32 -13.25 5.22
C LYS A 138 11.05 -12.08 4.57
N GLU A 139 11.58 -12.29 3.37
CA GLU A 139 12.25 -11.25 2.59
C GLU A 139 11.27 -10.18 2.12
N GLU A 140 10.14 -10.58 1.54
CA GLU A 140 9.09 -9.66 1.10
C GLU A 140 8.47 -8.90 2.26
N GLN A 141 8.27 -9.52 3.42
CA GLN A 141 7.82 -8.84 4.64
C GLN A 141 8.80 -7.75 5.07
N GLY A 142 10.11 -8.05 5.03
CA GLY A 142 11.16 -7.08 5.32
C GLY A 142 11.17 -5.88 4.36
N LEU A 143 10.75 -6.07 3.12
CA LEU A 143 10.68 -5.03 2.10
C LEU A 143 9.37 -4.24 2.12
N TYR A 144 8.24 -4.92 2.26
CA TYR A 144 6.93 -4.32 1.98
C TYR A 144 6.05 -4.09 3.21
N LEU A 145 6.29 -4.84 4.31
CA LEU A 145 5.55 -4.68 5.58
C LEU A 145 6.31 -3.80 6.58
N GLN A 146 6.83 -2.69 6.12
CA GLN A 146 7.49 -1.73 7.00
C GLN A 146 6.55 -0.55 7.31
N PRO A 147 6.67 0.09 8.48
CA PRO A 147 5.90 1.28 8.81
C PRO A 147 6.46 2.49 8.05
N GLN A 148 6.34 2.45 6.73
CA GLN A 148 6.86 3.49 5.85
C GLN A 148 6.08 3.57 4.54
N ILE A 149 6.13 4.73 3.92
CA ILE A 149 5.91 4.94 2.49
C ILE A 149 7.27 5.35 1.94
N SER A 150 7.83 4.57 1.01
CA SER A 150 9.17 4.80 0.47
C SER A 150 9.19 5.93 -0.55
N ASP A 151 10.29 6.68 -0.58
CA ASP A 151 10.56 7.62 -1.68
C ASP A 151 10.77 6.84 -2.98
N ARG A 152 10.18 7.35 -4.08
CA ARG A 152 10.23 6.69 -5.38
C ARG A 152 10.32 7.71 -6.52
N ALA A 153 11.16 7.42 -7.50
CA ALA A 153 11.03 7.94 -8.85
C ALA A 153 10.20 6.91 -9.64
N ILE A 154 9.04 7.30 -10.15
CA ILE A 154 8.07 6.38 -10.75
C ILE A 154 8.12 6.46 -12.28
N ALA A 155 8.31 7.66 -12.82
CA ALA A 155 8.47 7.95 -14.23
C ALA A 155 9.26 9.26 -14.41
#